data_0349aa9e9f01290003706fddcbb612fa
#
_entry.id   0349aa9e9f01290003706fddcbb612fa
#
_cell.length_a   1.000
_cell.length_b   1.000
_cell.length_c   1.000
_cell.angle_alpha   90.00
_cell.angle_beta   90.00
_cell.angle_gamma   90.00
#
_symmetry.space_group_name_H-M   'P 1'
#
loop_
_entity.id
_entity.type
_entity.pdbx_description
1 polymer ?
#
loop_
_entity_poly.entity_id
_entity_poly.type
_entity_poly.pdbx_seq_one_letter_code
_entity_poly.pdbx_strand_id
1 'polypeptide(L)'
;DSKATIQMLKNGVPFSYIKFTENPQIAVLFEREAATLNKVSGIQSAVLPQVLQCSHENGVYFFETSSVCDHRTQPSFELCSQHKEFLLELADYTFVENGAAEWAAQMENNLGSLGSALSWMKTMFLNTATPEFLANVKFDLNHGDFSPWNCVVENGKLAVFDWEYASAPKPAFLDAVHFILKPILLKKTEVGSLIGEIKKISDYLREVGCAAISSEALLTIYLLDQYILYTLRSEKKTTQEQEQLDLWKKYLMLLSQSGKGV
;
A
#
# COMPACT_ATOMS: atom_id res chain seq x y z
N ASP A 1 -8.91 -10.48 20.60
CA ASP A 1 -7.77 -10.64 19.67
C ASP A 1 -7.41 -9.30 19.04
N SER A 2 -6.78 -8.41 19.82
CA SER A 2 -6.45 -7.07 19.39
C SER A 2 -4.97 -6.77 19.59
N LYS A 3 -4.43 -6.00 18.68
CA LYS A 3 -3.17 -5.29 18.82
C LYS A 3 -3.44 -4.01 19.62
N ALA A 4 -2.61 -3.70 20.61
CA ALA A 4 -2.61 -2.39 21.27
C ALA A 4 -1.33 -1.64 20.93
N THR A 5 -1.41 -0.30 20.92
CA THR A 5 -0.26 0.57 20.66
C THR A 5 -0.17 1.61 21.79
N ILE A 6 1.02 1.74 22.36
CA ILE A 6 1.35 2.73 23.39
C ILE A 6 2.36 3.71 22.80
N GLN A 7 2.10 5.00 22.94
CA GLN A 7 3.06 6.06 22.67
C GLN A 7 3.88 6.35 23.92
N MET A 8 5.19 6.27 23.79
CA MET A 8 6.13 6.62 24.85
C MET A 8 6.58 8.07 24.69
N LEU A 9 6.52 8.83 25.77
CA LEU A 9 6.94 10.23 25.78
C LEU A 9 8.19 10.41 26.65
N LYS A 10 9.14 11.19 26.15
CA LYS A 10 10.29 11.67 26.92
C LYS A 10 10.21 13.19 27.01
N ASN A 11 10.04 13.72 28.22
CA ASN A 11 9.84 15.16 28.46
C ASN A 11 8.67 15.76 27.64
N GLY A 12 7.57 14.99 27.49
CA GLY A 12 6.39 15.41 26.75
C GLY A 12 6.50 15.35 25.22
N VAL A 13 7.62 14.81 24.69
CA VAL A 13 7.85 14.63 23.25
C VAL A 13 7.74 13.15 22.90
N PRO A 14 7.09 12.76 21.80
CA PRO A 14 7.06 11.37 21.34
C PRO A 14 8.48 10.82 21.12
N PHE A 15 8.77 9.69 21.77
CA PHE A 15 10.07 9.05 21.73
C PHE A 15 10.00 7.73 20.96
N SER A 16 9.02 6.88 21.28
CA SER A 16 8.81 5.60 20.61
C SER A 16 7.35 5.19 20.63
N TYR A 17 7.02 4.17 19.83
CA TYR A 17 5.72 3.50 19.82
C TYR A 17 5.93 2.02 20.06
N ILE A 18 5.19 1.46 21.02
CA ILE A 18 5.22 0.04 21.36
C ILE A 18 3.89 -0.57 20.90
N LYS A 19 3.95 -1.49 19.92
CA LYS A 19 2.84 -2.36 19.56
C LYS A 19 2.98 -3.66 20.36
N PHE A 20 1.88 -4.19 20.89
CA PHE A 20 1.92 -5.49 21.57
C PHE A 20 0.65 -6.30 21.36
N THR A 21 0.77 -7.63 21.44
CA THR A 21 -0.31 -8.58 21.26
C THR A 21 0.03 -9.92 21.91
N GLU A 22 -1.01 -10.66 22.32
CA GLU A 22 -0.89 -12.07 22.71
C GLU A 22 -1.18 -13.03 21.55
N ASN A 23 -1.65 -12.48 20.40
CA ASN A 23 -2.02 -13.27 19.23
C ASN A 23 -0.81 -13.50 18.30
N PRO A 24 -0.34 -14.75 18.13
CA PRO A 24 0.81 -15.04 17.27
C PRO A 24 0.57 -14.72 15.79
N GLN A 25 -0.68 -14.73 15.32
CA GLN A 25 -1.00 -14.36 13.93
C GLN A 25 -0.80 -12.85 13.69
N ILE A 26 -1.05 -12.02 14.71
CA ILE A 26 -0.76 -10.58 14.66
C ILE A 26 0.73 -10.33 14.82
N ALA A 27 1.44 -11.12 15.63
CA ALA A 27 2.88 -11.01 15.84
C ALA A 27 3.68 -11.16 14.54
N VAL A 28 3.21 -11.96 13.58
CA VAL A 28 3.82 -12.07 12.25
C VAL A 28 3.89 -10.72 11.52
N LEU A 29 2.93 -9.81 11.77
CA LEU A 29 2.98 -8.46 11.21
C LEU A 29 4.12 -7.63 11.83
N PHE A 30 4.42 -7.83 13.12
CA PHE A 30 5.54 -7.14 13.80
C PHE A 30 6.89 -7.60 13.23
N GLU A 31 7.06 -8.91 13.03
CA GLU A 31 8.27 -9.46 12.42
C GLU A 31 8.46 -8.96 10.98
N ARG A 32 7.37 -8.89 10.22
CA ARG A 32 7.37 -8.35 8.85
C ARG A 32 7.75 -6.87 8.85
N GLU A 33 7.13 -6.07 9.71
CA GLU A 33 7.43 -4.64 9.83
C GLU A 33 8.89 -4.43 10.23
N ALA A 34 9.41 -5.19 11.20
CA ALA A 34 10.81 -5.12 11.61
C ALA A 34 11.78 -5.48 10.48
N ALA A 35 11.52 -6.58 9.76
CA ALA A 35 12.34 -6.98 8.62
C ALA A 35 12.31 -5.93 7.49
N THR A 36 11.14 -5.34 7.24
CA THR A 36 10.97 -4.29 6.23
C THR A 36 11.75 -3.04 6.60
N LEU A 37 11.60 -2.52 7.82
CA LEU A 37 12.31 -1.32 8.29
C LEU A 37 13.83 -1.50 8.22
N ASN A 38 14.34 -2.70 8.58
CA ASN A 38 15.76 -3.01 8.43
C ASN A 38 16.19 -3.02 6.95
N LYS A 39 15.36 -3.56 6.05
CA LYS A 39 15.64 -3.60 4.61
C LYS A 39 15.71 -2.20 4.00
N VAL A 40 14.81 -1.29 4.38
CA VAL A 40 14.70 0.06 3.81
C VAL A 40 15.50 1.13 4.58
N SER A 41 16.28 0.74 5.57
CA SER A 41 17.02 1.67 6.46
C SER A 41 18.04 2.58 5.75
N GLY A 42 18.41 2.26 4.50
CA GLY A 42 19.34 3.06 3.68
C GLY A 42 18.67 4.16 2.87
N ILE A 43 17.34 4.25 2.81
CA ILE A 43 16.60 5.30 2.11
C ILE A 43 16.90 6.67 2.75
N GLN A 44 17.15 7.70 1.92
CA GLN A 44 17.57 9.02 2.37
C GLN A 44 16.49 10.10 2.23
N SER A 45 15.54 9.91 1.31
CA SER A 45 14.46 10.88 1.02
C SER A 45 13.36 10.94 2.07
N ALA A 46 13.36 10.00 3.04
CA ALA A 46 12.41 9.99 4.13
C ALA A 46 13.06 9.66 5.48
N VAL A 47 12.40 10.08 6.56
CA VAL A 47 12.72 9.63 7.92
C VAL A 47 11.88 8.40 8.22
N LEU A 48 12.55 7.28 8.49
CA LEU A 48 11.92 6.00 8.77
C LEU A 48 12.12 5.61 10.24
N PRO A 49 11.14 4.93 10.87
CA PRO A 49 11.31 4.42 12.21
C PRO A 49 12.49 3.43 12.31
N GLN A 50 13.23 3.51 13.38
CA GLN A 50 14.22 2.50 13.74
C GLN A 50 13.57 1.45 14.62
N VAL A 51 13.85 0.17 14.36
CA VAL A 51 13.43 -0.93 15.24
C VAL A 51 14.26 -0.86 16.51
N LEU A 52 13.61 -0.62 17.64
CA LEU A 52 14.25 -0.57 18.96
C LEU A 52 14.16 -1.93 19.65
N GLN A 53 13.04 -2.63 19.49
CA GLN A 53 12.81 -3.96 20.05
C GLN A 53 11.81 -4.75 19.20
N CYS A 54 12.05 -6.05 19.04
CA CYS A 54 11.08 -7.03 18.57
C CYS A 54 11.31 -8.30 19.38
N SER A 55 10.41 -8.61 20.33
CA SER A 55 10.62 -9.69 21.30
C SER A 55 9.30 -10.39 21.67
N HIS A 56 9.46 -11.57 22.30
CA HIS A 56 8.34 -12.33 22.85
C HIS A 56 8.69 -12.70 24.30
N GLU A 57 7.88 -12.23 25.25
CA GLU A 57 8.10 -12.41 26.67
C GLU A 57 6.78 -12.74 27.38
N ASN A 58 6.78 -13.79 28.21
CA ASN A 58 5.61 -14.20 29.01
C ASN A 58 4.31 -14.35 28.20
N GLY A 59 4.38 -14.81 26.94
CA GLY A 59 3.21 -14.98 26.07
C GLY A 59 2.77 -13.71 25.35
N VAL A 60 3.48 -12.59 25.53
CA VAL A 60 3.18 -11.31 24.87
C VAL A 60 4.29 -10.99 23.86
N TYR A 61 3.88 -10.62 22.66
CA TYR A 61 4.78 -10.14 21.59
C TYR A 61 4.84 -8.62 21.65
N PHE A 62 6.05 -8.08 21.60
CA PHE A 62 6.35 -6.65 21.64
C PHE A 62 7.10 -6.22 20.39
N PHE A 63 6.72 -5.07 19.85
CA PHE A 63 7.43 -4.42 18.77
C PHE A 63 7.52 -2.93 19.05
N GLU A 64 8.74 -2.42 19.22
CA GLU A 64 9.00 -1.02 19.51
C GLU A 64 9.80 -0.38 18.39
N THR A 65 9.33 0.80 17.96
CA THR A 65 10.00 1.64 16.96
C THR A 65 10.19 3.06 17.49
N SER A 66 11.24 3.74 17.00
CA SER A 66 11.43 5.16 17.26
C SER A 66 10.30 5.99 16.68
N SER A 67 9.95 7.11 17.32
CA SER A 67 9.09 8.13 16.72
C SER A 67 9.86 8.89 15.64
N VAL A 68 9.18 9.24 14.53
CA VAL A 68 9.77 9.93 13.37
C VAL A 68 9.16 11.31 13.11
N CYS A 69 8.04 11.64 13.77
CA CYS A 69 7.37 12.93 13.66
C CYS A 69 6.62 13.27 14.95
N ASP A 70 6.22 14.53 15.08
CA ASP A 70 5.30 14.95 16.13
C ASP A 70 3.88 14.43 15.81
N HIS A 71 3.22 13.83 16.79
CA HIS A 71 1.84 13.32 16.66
C HIS A 71 0.81 14.41 16.29
N ARG A 72 1.17 15.69 16.38
CA ARG A 72 0.34 16.83 15.99
C ARG A 72 0.52 17.25 14.53
N THR A 73 1.51 16.67 13.82
CA THR A 73 1.74 17.00 12.42
C THR A 73 0.53 16.58 11.60
N GLN A 74 -0.05 17.55 10.88
CA GLN A 74 -1.24 17.30 10.08
C GLN A 74 -0.87 16.63 8.74
N PRO A 75 -1.62 15.61 8.29
CA PRO A 75 -1.38 14.97 7.02
C PRO A 75 -1.69 15.92 5.84
N SER A 76 -0.88 15.84 4.78
CA SER A 76 -1.22 16.40 3.47
C SER A 76 -2.01 15.38 2.67
N PHE A 77 -3.08 15.81 2.01
CA PHE A 77 -3.87 14.96 1.11
C PHE A 77 -3.45 15.12 -0.36
N GLU A 78 -2.33 15.79 -0.61
CA GLU A 78 -1.72 15.97 -1.93
C GLU A 78 -0.32 15.36 -1.94
N LEU A 79 -0.01 14.62 -3.02
CA LEU A 79 1.34 14.10 -3.26
C LEU A 79 2.30 15.26 -3.56
N CYS A 80 3.03 15.72 -2.57
CA CYS A 80 4.06 16.74 -2.73
C CYS A 80 5.37 16.14 -3.25
N SER A 81 6.37 16.99 -3.49
CA SER A 81 7.70 16.60 -4.01
C SER A 81 8.39 15.53 -3.15
N GLN A 82 8.29 15.63 -1.82
CA GLN A 82 8.90 14.67 -0.89
C GLN A 82 8.31 13.26 -1.03
N HIS A 83 6.97 13.14 -1.21
CA HIS A 83 6.34 11.85 -1.46
C HIS A 83 6.83 11.24 -2.79
N LYS A 84 6.95 12.07 -3.84
CA LYS A 84 7.41 11.62 -5.17
C LYS A 84 8.85 11.15 -5.15
N GLU A 85 9.73 11.91 -4.51
CA GLU A 85 11.14 11.56 -4.32
C GLU A 85 11.29 10.25 -3.56
N PHE A 86 10.55 10.09 -2.47
CA PHE A 86 10.55 8.85 -1.68
C PHE A 86 10.09 7.64 -2.50
N LEU A 87 8.98 7.73 -3.22
CA LEU A 87 8.45 6.62 -4.00
C LEU A 87 9.38 6.21 -5.15
N LEU A 88 10.09 7.18 -5.75
CA LEU A 88 11.13 6.91 -6.74
C LEU A 88 12.33 6.19 -6.12
N GLU A 89 12.84 6.70 -4.99
CA GLU A 89 13.96 6.08 -4.28
C GLU A 89 13.59 4.68 -3.79
N LEU A 90 12.38 4.48 -3.24
CA LEU A 90 11.89 3.18 -2.79
C LEU A 90 11.89 2.17 -3.94
N ALA A 91 11.37 2.57 -5.11
CA ALA A 91 11.32 1.72 -6.30
C ALA A 91 12.72 1.33 -6.81
N ASP A 92 13.69 2.23 -6.75
CA ASP A 92 15.07 1.96 -7.16
C ASP A 92 15.82 1.13 -6.10
N TYR A 93 15.68 1.49 -4.82
CA TYR A 93 16.39 0.87 -3.70
C TYR A 93 15.94 -0.58 -3.47
N THR A 94 14.68 -0.89 -3.70
CA THR A 94 14.08 -2.22 -3.42
C THR A 94 13.73 -3.00 -4.67
N PHE A 95 14.26 -2.63 -5.84
CA PHE A 95 14.02 -3.27 -7.13
C PHE A 95 14.21 -4.80 -7.09
N VAL A 96 13.27 -5.53 -7.70
CA VAL A 96 13.30 -7.00 -7.82
C VAL A 96 13.43 -7.38 -9.29
N GLU A 97 14.59 -7.94 -9.68
CA GLU A 97 14.96 -8.20 -11.07
C GLU A 97 13.95 -9.08 -11.84
N ASN A 98 13.40 -10.12 -11.21
CA ASN A 98 12.39 -11.00 -11.83
C ASN A 98 10.97 -10.76 -11.27
N GLY A 99 10.75 -9.59 -10.66
CA GLY A 99 9.54 -9.26 -9.94
C GLY A 99 8.27 -9.36 -10.77
N ALA A 100 8.33 -9.05 -12.07
CA ALA A 100 7.18 -9.12 -12.98
C ALA A 100 6.59 -10.53 -13.06
N ALA A 101 7.44 -11.53 -13.30
CA ALA A 101 7.01 -12.94 -13.46
C ALA A 101 6.50 -13.51 -12.12
N GLU A 102 7.22 -13.23 -11.03
CA GLU A 102 6.85 -13.68 -9.68
C GLU A 102 5.51 -13.08 -9.26
N TRP A 103 5.35 -11.75 -9.40
CA TRP A 103 4.11 -11.06 -9.06
C TRP A 103 2.94 -11.54 -9.93
N ALA A 104 3.11 -11.69 -11.25
CA ALA A 104 2.05 -12.14 -12.14
C ALA A 104 1.55 -13.54 -11.75
N ALA A 105 2.48 -14.48 -11.47
CA ALA A 105 2.13 -15.82 -11.01
C ALA A 105 1.38 -15.80 -9.67
N GLN A 106 1.80 -14.97 -8.73
CA GLN A 106 1.13 -14.80 -7.44
C GLN A 106 -0.28 -14.23 -7.60
N MET A 107 -0.45 -13.20 -8.44
CA MET A 107 -1.76 -12.61 -8.75
C MET A 107 -2.71 -13.62 -9.39
N GLU A 108 -2.22 -14.40 -10.38
CA GLU A 108 -3.04 -15.44 -11.00
C GLU A 108 -3.51 -16.52 -10.01
N ASN A 109 -2.62 -16.97 -9.13
CA ASN A 109 -2.95 -17.94 -8.09
C ASN A 109 -4.00 -17.38 -7.12
N ASN A 110 -3.82 -16.15 -6.66
CA ASN A 110 -4.74 -15.49 -5.75
C ASN A 110 -6.12 -15.29 -6.40
N LEU A 111 -6.18 -14.82 -7.65
CA LEU A 111 -7.42 -14.66 -8.40
C LEU A 111 -8.11 -16.00 -8.68
N GLY A 112 -7.33 -17.05 -8.92
CA GLY A 112 -7.83 -18.41 -9.06
C GLY A 112 -8.53 -18.94 -7.80
N SER A 113 -8.10 -18.52 -6.62
CA SER A 113 -8.67 -18.91 -5.33
C SER A 113 -10.00 -18.21 -4.98
N LEU A 114 -10.37 -17.12 -5.68
CA LEU A 114 -11.59 -16.35 -5.41
C LEU A 114 -12.89 -17.05 -5.82
N GLY A 115 -12.80 -18.20 -6.51
CA GLY A 115 -13.96 -18.97 -6.97
C GLY A 115 -14.52 -18.52 -8.32
N SER A 116 -15.38 -19.36 -8.90
CA SER A 116 -15.87 -19.20 -10.28
C SER A 116 -16.71 -17.92 -10.50
N ALA A 117 -17.43 -17.47 -9.50
CA ALA A 117 -18.25 -16.24 -9.58
C ALA A 117 -17.43 -14.95 -9.83
N LEU A 118 -16.12 -14.98 -9.56
CA LEU A 118 -15.19 -13.87 -9.73
C LEU A 118 -14.15 -14.13 -10.83
N SER A 119 -14.32 -15.17 -11.65
CA SER A 119 -13.40 -15.53 -12.75
C SER A 119 -13.16 -14.39 -13.75
N TRP A 120 -14.13 -13.47 -13.91
CA TRP A 120 -13.99 -12.28 -14.73
C TRP A 120 -12.86 -11.35 -14.27
N MET A 121 -12.52 -11.34 -12.97
CA MET A 121 -11.40 -10.57 -12.44
C MET A 121 -10.06 -11.12 -12.94
N LYS A 122 -9.93 -12.46 -13.06
CA LYS A 122 -8.73 -13.06 -13.67
C LYS A 122 -8.61 -12.67 -15.14
N THR A 123 -9.69 -12.68 -15.90
CA THR A 123 -9.70 -12.22 -17.30
C THR A 123 -9.31 -10.75 -17.39
N MET A 124 -9.85 -9.92 -16.50
CA MET A 124 -9.49 -8.50 -16.43
C MET A 124 -8.01 -8.30 -16.11
N PHE A 125 -7.47 -9.05 -15.16
CA PHE A 125 -6.04 -9.03 -14.83
C PHE A 125 -5.18 -9.36 -16.05
N LEU A 126 -5.46 -10.48 -16.76
CA LEU A 126 -4.69 -10.90 -17.93
C LEU A 126 -4.74 -9.88 -19.08
N ASN A 127 -5.87 -9.20 -19.24
CA ASN A 127 -6.03 -8.14 -20.24
C ASN A 127 -5.33 -6.83 -19.84
N THR A 128 -5.05 -6.62 -18.55
CA THR A 128 -4.42 -5.40 -18.03
C THR A 128 -2.92 -5.57 -17.85
N ALA A 129 -2.48 -6.69 -17.28
CA ALA A 129 -1.07 -7.04 -17.08
C ALA A 129 -0.44 -7.57 -18.38
N THR A 130 -0.55 -6.79 -19.45
CA THR A 130 0.01 -7.13 -20.76
C THR A 130 1.54 -7.16 -20.74
N PRO A 131 2.22 -7.85 -21.68
CA PRO A 131 3.68 -7.78 -21.81
C PRO A 131 4.21 -6.35 -21.90
N GLU A 132 3.48 -5.44 -22.56
CA GLU A 132 3.83 -4.02 -22.65
C GLU A 132 3.75 -3.34 -21.27
N PHE A 133 2.68 -3.54 -20.51
CA PHE A 133 2.57 -3.02 -19.15
C PHE A 133 3.70 -3.54 -18.28
N LEU A 134 3.93 -4.86 -18.28
CA LEU A 134 4.97 -5.49 -17.45
C LEU A 134 6.39 -5.02 -17.80
N ALA A 135 6.65 -4.68 -19.07
CA ALA A 135 7.94 -4.17 -19.52
C ALA A 135 8.18 -2.70 -19.12
N ASN A 136 7.12 -1.91 -18.93
CA ASN A 136 7.21 -0.50 -18.59
C ASN A 136 7.18 -0.21 -17.08
N VAL A 137 6.82 -1.20 -16.25
CA VAL A 137 6.70 -1.04 -14.79
C VAL A 137 7.86 -1.74 -14.09
N LYS A 138 8.54 -1.04 -13.18
CA LYS A 138 9.46 -1.67 -12.22
C LYS A 138 8.66 -2.46 -11.18
N PHE A 139 9.30 -3.43 -10.57
CA PHE A 139 8.73 -4.20 -9.45
C PHE A 139 9.61 -4.02 -8.23
N ASP A 140 9.01 -3.66 -7.12
CA ASP A 140 9.69 -3.27 -5.91
C ASP A 140 8.93 -3.69 -4.64
N LEU A 141 9.37 -3.17 -3.50
CA LEU A 141 8.66 -3.23 -2.23
C LEU A 141 7.67 -2.08 -2.17
N ASN A 142 6.38 -2.39 -2.03
CA ASN A 142 5.39 -1.38 -1.68
C ASN A 142 5.19 -1.34 -0.15
N HIS A 143 4.88 -0.16 0.38
CA HIS A 143 4.50 0.06 1.77
C HIS A 143 3.19 -0.66 2.13
N GLY A 144 2.25 -0.69 1.19
CA GLY A 144 0.97 -1.40 1.31
C GLY A 144 -0.15 -0.64 2.03
N ASP A 145 0.17 0.38 2.82
CA ASP A 145 -0.78 1.37 3.39
C ASP A 145 -0.17 2.79 3.39
N PHE A 146 0.42 3.18 2.26
CA PHE A 146 0.98 4.52 2.05
C PHE A 146 -0.15 5.54 1.91
N SER A 147 -0.70 5.92 3.03
CA SER A 147 -1.85 6.83 3.14
C SER A 147 -1.43 8.18 3.72
N PRO A 148 -2.20 9.26 3.52
CA PRO A 148 -1.87 10.59 4.06
C PRO A 148 -1.53 10.64 5.54
N TRP A 149 -2.11 9.75 6.34
CA TRP A 149 -1.88 9.67 7.79
C TRP A 149 -0.69 8.79 8.19
N ASN A 150 -0.13 7.98 7.28
CA ASN A 150 1.05 7.13 7.49
C ASN A 150 2.33 7.72 6.85
N CYS A 151 2.19 8.85 6.14
CA CYS A 151 3.30 9.57 5.52
C CYS A 151 3.06 11.08 5.62
N VAL A 152 3.76 11.73 6.54
CA VAL A 152 3.55 13.15 6.85
C VAL A 152 4.83 13.95 6.59
N VAL A 153 4.67 15.19 6.14
CA VAL A 153 5.80 16.11 5.94
C VAL A 153 5.92 17.01 7.17
N GLU A 154 7.05 16.90 7.85
CA GLU A 154 7.40 17.73 8.98
C GLU A 154 8.75 18.41 8.76
N ASN A 155 8.81 19.74 8.92
CA ASN A 155 10.04 20.52 8.72
C ASN A 155 10.71 20.27 7.35
N GLY A 156 9.90 20.05 6.29
CA GLY A 156 10.38 19.80 4.93
C GLY A 156 10.87 18.38 4.66
N LYS A 157 10.79 17.47 5.63
CA LYS A 157 11.14 16.06 5.49
C LYS A 157 9.90 15.18 5.55
N LEU A 158 9.87 14.16 4.72
CA LEU A 158 8.84 13.13 4.77
C LEU A 158 9.15 12.14 5.89
N ALA A 159 8.18 11.84 6.76
CA ALA A 159 8.22 10.74 7.71
C ALA A 159 7.25 9.66 7.24
N VAL A 160 7.71 8.41 7.12
CA VAL A 160 6.88 7.27 6.67
C VAL A 160 6.95 6.17 7.73
N PHE A 161 5.78 5.73 8.21
CA PHE A 161 5.66 4.77 9.31
C PHE A 161 4.49 3.80 9.10
N ASP A 162 4.39 2.75 9.95
CA ASP A 162 3.37 1.69 9.89
C ASP A 162 3.50 0.78 8.66
N TRP A 163 4.65 0.10 8.55
CA TRP A 163 5.05 -0.78 7.43
C TRP A 163 4.51 -2.21 7.53
N GLU A 164 3.54 -2.48 8.37
CA GLU A 164 3.04 -3.83 8.66
C GLU A 164 2.43 -4.55 7.44
N TYR A 165 1.99 -3.80 6.42
CA TYR A 165 1.44 -4.34 5.17
C TYR A 165 2.42 -4.35 4.01
N ALA A 166 3.68 -4.00 4.26
CA ALA A 166 4.68 -3.95 3.21
C ALA A 166 4.88 -5.33 2.55
N SER A 167 4.99 -5.33 1.24
CA SER A 167 5.14 -6.56 0.44
C SER A 167 5.88 -6.32 -0.88
N ALA A 168 6.64 -7.33 -1.32
CA ALA A 168 7.37 -7.38 -2.59
C ALA A 168 7.31 -8.81 -3.16
N PRO A 169 7.40 -8.97 -4.52
CA PRO A 169 7.40 -7.89 -5.50
C PRO A 169 5.99 -7.33 -5.75
N LYS A 170 5.90 -6.04 -6.01
CA LYS A 170 4.68 -5.34 -6.43
C LYS A 170 5.02 -4.36 -7.55
N PRO A 171 4.08 -4.02 -8.47
CA PRO A 171 4.28 -2.94 -9.41
C PRO A 171 4.60 -1.63 -8.69
N ALA A 172 5.64 -0.93 -9.12
CA ALA A 172 5.99 0.39 -8.61
C ALA A 172 4.80 1.36 -8.74
N PHE A 173 4.72 2.29 -7.79
CA PHE A 173 3.70 3.34 -7.73
C PHE A 173 2.29 2.90 -7.32
N LEU A 174 2.04 1.64 -6.95
CA LEU A 174 0.75 1.28 -6.34
C LEU A 174 0.52 2.04 -5.03
N ASP A 175 1.57 2.39 -4.30
CA ASP A 175 1.49 3.24 -3.11
C ASP A 175 1.04 4.67 -3.45
N ALA A 176 1.45 5.24 -4.60
CA ALA A 176 0.92 6.53 -5.06
C ALA A 176 -0.58 6.46 -5.36
N VAL A 177 -1.02 5.36 -6.00
CA VAL A 177 -2.45 5.12 -6.24
C VAL A 177 -3.21 4.97 -4.93
N HIS A 178 -2.62 4.25 -3.96
CA HIS A 178 -3.19 4.09 -2.61
C HIS A 178 -3.36 5.44 -1.92
N PHE A 179 -2.34 6.29 -1.94
CA PHE A 179 -2.38 7.62 -1.36
C PHE A 179 -3.51 8.49 -1.93
N ILE A 180 -3.67 8.45 -3.26
CA ILE A 180 -4.69 9.23 -3.96
C ILE A 180 -6.10 8.70 -3.64
N LEU A 181 -6.29 7.38 -3.62
CA LEU A 181 -7.62 6.77 -3.54
C LEU A 181 -8.11 6.54 -2.11
N LYS A 182 -7.23 6.24 -1.17
CA LYS A 182 -7.63 5.85 0.20
C LYS A 182 -8.54 6.88 0.88
N PRO A 183 -8.27 8.20 0.83
CA PRO A 183 -9.16 9.20 1.42
C PRO A 183 -10.57 9.22 0.80
N ILE A 184 -10.66 8.94 -0.50
CA ILE A 184 -11.92 8.96 -1.26
C ILE A 184 -12.75 7.72 -0.93
N LEU A 185 -12.09 6.57 -0.89
CA LEU A 185 -12.71 5.30 -0.55
C LEU A 185 -13.30 5.32 0.86
N LEU A 186 -12.63 5.97 1.83
CA LEU A 186 -13.14 6.13 3.20
C LEU A 186 -14.35 7.06 3.28
N LYS A 187 -14.44 8.06 2.40
CA LYS A 187 -15.59 8.99 2.34
C LYS A 187 -16.80 8.41 1.62
N LYS A 188 -16.73 7.18 1.09
CA LYS A 188 -17.80 6.51 0.31
C LYS A 188 -18.32 7.38 -0.86
N THR A 189 -17.43 8.13 -1.49
CA THR A 189 -17.77 9.07 -2.57
C THR A 189 -18.27 8.32 -3.80
N GLU A 190 -19.22 8.93 -4.54
CA GLU A 190 -19.83 8.32 -5.71
C GLU A 190 -18.83 8.04 -6.84
N VAL A 191 -19.16 7.07 -7.66
CA VAL A 191 -18.33 6.53 -8.77
C VAL A 191 -17.90 7.57 -9.81
N GLY A 192 -18.57 8.71 -9.92
CA GLY A 192 -18.19 9.79 -10.83
C GLY A 192 -16.84 10.45 -10.53
N SER A 193 -16.28 10.24 -9.31
CA SER A 193 -14.97 10.77 -8.95
C SER A 193 -13.80 9.97 -9.55
N LEU A 194 -14.01 8.71 -9.99
CA LEU A 194 -12.93 7.83 -10.44
C LEU A 194 -12.17 8.37 -11.66
N ILE A 195 -12.87 9.01 -12.61
CA ILE A 195 -12.26 9.63 -13.81
C ILE A 195 -11.29 10.76 -13.39
N GLY A 196 -11.67 11.55 -12.39
CA GLY A 196 -10.79 12.59 -11.84
C GLY A 196 -9.53 12.01 -11.21
N GLU A 197 -9.64 10.85 -10.57
CA GLU A 197 -8.51 10.18 -9.94
C GLU A 197 -7.55 9.51 -10.95
N ILE A 198 -8.07 8.97 -12.05
CA ILE A 198 -7.25 8.51 -13.18
C ILE A 198 -6.38 9.67 -13.70
N LYS A 199 -6.95 10.87 -13.82
CA LYS A 199 -6.18 12.05 -14.21
C LYS A 199 -5.08 12.39 -13.22
N LYS A 200 -5.33 12.35 -11.92
CA LYS A 200 -4.29 12.58 -10.89
C LYS A 200 -3.16 11.56 -10.96
N ILE A 201 -3.49 10.28 -11.17
CA ILE A 201 -2.50 9.21 -11.36
C ILE A 201 -1.67 9.50 -12.63
N SER A 202 -2.31 9.88 -13.74
CA SER A 202 -1.63 10.22 -15.00
C SER A 202 -0.71 11.43 -14.84
N ASP A 203 -1.17 12.47 -14.13
CA ASP A 203 -0.35 13.65 -13.84
C ASP A 203 0.86 13.30 -12.99
N TYR A 204 0.67 12.49 -11.94
CA TYR A 204 1.76 11.96 -11.11
C TYR A 204 2.79 11.17 -11.94
N LEU A 205 2.34 10.19 -12.74
CA LEU A 205 3.24 9.37 -13.57
C LEU A 205 4.06 10.22 -14.56
N ARG A 206 3.45 11.27 -15.12
CA ARG A 206 4.15 12.22 -16.00
C ARG A 206 5.22 13.01 -15.25
N GLU A 207 4.91 13.49 -14.06
CA GLU A 207 5.83 14.27 -13.23
C GLU A 207 7.04 13.45 -12.76
N VAL A 208 6.86 12.15 -12.54
CA VAL A 208 7.97 11.25 -12.15
C VAL A 208 8.67 10.60 -13.36
N GLY A 209 8.37 11.04 -14.59
CA GLY A 209 9.03 10.55 -15.80
C GLY A 209 8.56 9.17 -16.29
N CYS A 210 7.42 8.68 -15.78
CA CYS A 210 6.87 7.34 -16.05
C CYS A 210 5.60 7.39 -16.91
N ALA A 211 5.46 8.36 -17.81
CA ALA A 211 4.28 8.57 -18.65
C ALA A 211 3.93 7.40 -19.59
N ALA A 212 4.85 6.48 -19.82
CA ALA A 212 4.59 5.25 -20.59
C ALA A 212 3.69 4.24 -19.86
N ILE A 213 3.56 4.37 -18.52
CA ILE A 213 2.69 3.51 -17.72
C ILE A 213 1.25 3.99 -17.86
N SER A 214 0.34 3.10 -18.25
CA SER A 214 -1.09 3.41 -18.31
C SER A 214 -1.66 3.62 -16.90
N SER A 215 -2.21 4.80 -16.65
CA SER A 215 -2.86 5.14 -15.38
C SER A 215 -4.11 4.29 -15.11
N GLU A 216 -4.86 3.91 -16.15
CA GLU A 216 -6.01 3.01 -16.03
C GLU A 216 -5.57 1.59 -15.69
N ALA A 217 -4.49 1.09 -16.33
CA ALA A 217 -3.94 -0.21 -16.02
C ALA A 217 -3.43 -0.26 -14.56
N LEU A 218 -2.68 0.76 -14.13
CA LEU A 218 -2.16 0.83 -12.76
C LEU A 218 -3.30 0.90 -11.72
N LEU A 219 -4.35 1.69 -12.01
CA LEU A 219 -5.54 1.74 -11.16
C LEU A 219 -6.27 0.39 -11.10
N THR A 220 -6.44 -0.28 -12.24
CA THR A 220 -7.09 -1.59 -12.32
C THR A 220 -6.32 -2.62 -11.51
N ILE A 221 -5.00 -2.67 -11.66
CA ILE A 221 -4.10 -3.55 -10.90
C ILE A 221 -4.23 -3.26 -9.39
N TYR A 222 -4.20 -1.99 -9.00
CA TYR A 222 -4.36 -1.59 -7.61
C TYR A 222 -5.69 -2.10 -7.02
N LEU A 223 -6.80 -1.89 -7.72
CA LEU A 223 -8.12 -2.32 -7.24
C LEU A 223 -8.23 -3.85 -7.14
N LEU A 224 -7.64 -4.60 -8.08
CA LEU A 224 -7.58 -6.06 -8.03
C LEU A 224 -6.74 -6.53 -6.83
N ASP A 225 -5.56 -5.93 -6.61
CA ASP A 225 -4.68 -6.26 -5.50
C ASP A 225 -5.35 -6.01 -4.14
N GLN A 226 -6.01 -4.87 -3.98
CA GLN A 226 -6.76 -4.54 -2.78
C GLN A 226 -7.96 -5.47 -2.56
N TYR A 227 -8.69 -5.81 -3.63
CA TYR A 227 -9.82 -6.75 -3.55
C TYR A 227 -9.34 -8.13 -3.06
N ILE A 228 -8.24 -8.64 -3.61
CA ILE A 228 -7.62 -9.90 -3.19
C ILE A 228 -7.19 -9.83 -1.73
N LEU A 229 -6.42 -8.79 -1.37
CA LEU A 229 -5.92 -8.60 -0.01
C LEU A 229 -7.04 -8.68 1.04
N TYR A 230 -8.10 -7.92 0.83
CA TYR A 230 -9.23 -7.89 1.76
C TYR A 230 -10.08 -9.18 1.70
N THR A 231 -10.15 -9.84 0.54
CA THR A 231 -10.90 -11.10 0.43
C THR A 231 -10.17 -12.24 1.15
N LEU A 232 -8.86 -12.32 1.03
CA LEU A 232 -8.06 -13.42 1.61
C LEU A 232 -7.64 -13.17 3.06
N ARG A 233 -7.74 -11.94 3.57
CA ARG A 233 -7.27 -11.57 4.90
C ARG A 233 -8.04 -12.21 6.05
N SER A 234 -9.34 -12.43 5.89
CA SER A 234 -10.20 -12.99 6.94
C SER A 234 -11.41 -13.71 6.34
N GLU A 235 -11.81 -14.83 6.93
CA GLU A 235 -13.05 -15.53 6.54
C GLU A 235 -14.30 -14.72 6.92
N LYS A 236 -14.27 -14.04 8.07
CA LYS A 236 -15.36 -13.17 8.53
C LYS A 236 -15.00 -11.72 8.30
N LYS A 237 -15.73 -11.07 7.41
CA LYS A 237 -15.61 -9.64 7.13
C LYS A 237 -16.44 -8.83 8.10
N THR A 238 -15.90 -7.71 8.56
CA THR A 238 -16.69 -6.65 9.20
C THR A 238 -17.62 -6.02 8.17
N THR A 239 -18.68 -5.36 8.62
CA THR A 239 -19.60 -4.62 7.73
C THR A 239 -18.83 -3.61 6.88
N GLN A 240 -17.87 -2.91 7.48
CA GLN A 240 -17.06 -1.92 6.77
C GLN A 240 -16.17 -2.55 5.69
N GLU A 241 -15.55 -3.71 5.96
CA GLU A 241 -14.76 -4.44 4.96
C GLU A 241 -15.62 -4.95 3.82
N GLN A 242 -16.84 -5.42 4.09
CA GLN A 242 -17.76 -5.87 3.05
C GLN A 242 -18.21 -4.70 2.16
N GLU A 243 -18.57 -3.55 2.73
CA GLU A 243 -18.88 -2.35 1.97
C GLU A 243 -17.72 -1.89 1.10
N GLN A 244 -16.49 -2.01 1.59
CA GLN A 244 -15.28 -1.67 0.85
C GLN A 244 -15.07 -2.62 -0.35
N LEU A 245 -15.23 -3.94 -0.15
CA LEU A 245 -15.16 -4.94 -1.21
C LEU A 245 -16.21 -4.69 -2.29
N ASP A 246 -17.44 -4.39 -1.89
CA ASP A 246 -18.54 -4.09 -2.83
C ASP A 246 -18.24 -2.83 -3.66
N LEU A 247 -17.64 -1.80 -3.05
CA LEU A 247 -17.22 -0.59 -3.74
C LEU A 247 -16.09 -0.87 -4.75
N TRP A 248 -15.05 -1.62 -4.38
CA TRP A 248 -13.97 -1.99 -5.31
C TRP A 248 -14.48 -2.84 -6.47
N LYS A 249 -15.35 -3.81 -6.18
CA LYS A 249 -16.00 -4.62 -7.21
C LYS A 249 -16.78 -3.75 -8.20
N LYS A 250 -17.53 -2.76 -7.70
CA LYS A 250 -18.26 -1.80 -8.54
C LYS A 250 -17.31 -1.01 -9.44
N TYR A 251 -16.18 -0.52 -8.92
CA TYR A 251 -15.19 0.21 -9.70
C TYR A 251 -14.53 -0.67 -10.77
N LEU A 252 -14.17 -1.90 -10.44
CA LEU A 252 -13.63 -2.86 -11.41
C LEU A 252 -14.63 -3.16 -12.52
N MET A 253 -15.91 -3.32 -12.21
CA MET A 253 -16.97 -3.52 -13.22
C MET A 253 -17.11 -2.34 -14.18
N LEU A 254 -16.97 -1.11 -13.68
CA LEU A 254 -17.01 0.09 -14.53
C LEU A 254 -15.80 0.19 -15.47
N LEU A 255 -14.60 -0.05 -14.95
CA LEU A 255 -13.39 -0.08 -15.78
C LEU A 255 -13.48 -1.17 -16.84
N SER A 256 -14.08 -2.33 -16.55
CA SER A 256 -14.29 -3.40 -17.55
C SER A 256 -15.23 -3.03 -18.69
N GLN A 257 -16.13 -2.07 -18.47
CA GLN A 257 -17.07 -1.57 -19.50
C GLN A 257 -16.47 -0.46 -20.36
N SER A 258 -15.61 0.39 -19.77
CA SER A 258 -14.94 1.49 -20.48
C SER A 258 -13.94 0.99 -21.53
N GLY A 259 -13.28 -0.14 -21.29
CA GLY A 259 -12.33 -0.76 -22.23
C GLY A 259 -12.96 -1.45 -23.45
N LYS A 260 -14.29 -1.50 -23.58
CA LYS A 260 -15.01 -2.11 -24.71
C LYS A 260 -15.43 -1.12 -25.78
N GLY A 261 -15.05 0.14 -25.64
CA GLY A 261 -15.51 1.25 -26.49
C GLY A 261 -14.42 1.89 -27.37
N VAL A 262 -13.27 1.20 -27.60
CA VAL A 262 -12.25 1.68 -28.56
C VAL A 262 -11.95 0.59 -29.58
#